data_facb98f9f8c61c8797e13f0be3fef0f9
#
_entry.id   facb98f9f8c61c8797e13f0be3fef0f9
#
_cell.length_a   1.000
_cell.length_b   1.000
_cell.length_c   1.000
_cell.angle_alpha   90.00
_cell.angle_beta   90.00
_cell.angle_gamma   90.00
#
_symmetry.space_group_name_H-M   'P 1'
#
loop_
_entity.id
_entity.type
_entity.pdbx_description
1 polymer ?
#
loop_
_entity_poly.entity_id
_entity_poly.type
_entity_poly.pdbx_seq_one_letter_code
_entity_poly.pdbx_strand_id
1 'polypeptide(L)'
;MACRKDGKGRVLRKGEGYRKGDGRYSYVYIDPLGKKRTIYAKSLVKLREREEQLQKDQLDGLDVYVAGKADVNFLFDRYISTKTELRSTTYSNYLYTWNHFIHDTFGKKKVRDVKYSDVLFFYTDLINNQGLQINTLETINTVLRPTFQLAVRDDIIRKNPVDGAYCEVKKRNGGARKTRRALTVDQQRKFMEYVAKNPFFYHWYPFFVFLLGTGCRIGEAIGIRWDDIDLENRIIDINHSLTYYQRADDSYKCEFRVSLPKTEAGNRRIPMMQQVYDVLQEEYERQKQEGFCVGNVDGMTNFVFTNRFGMPHNPAAVNRAIKRIVDTHNSEEEVAAKKEKREPVMIPRFSCHIFRHTFASRFCENETNIKVIQEVMGHADVSTTMNIYAEANPDVTKSVIEKLSKNMDIF
;
A
#
# COMPACT_ATOMS: atom_id res chain seq x y z
N MET A 1 -59.64 7.45 -30.41
CA MET A 1 -59.21 8.09 -29.15
C MET A 1 -58.53 9.40 -29.50
N ALA A 2 -58.99 10.53 -28.94
CA ALA A 2 -58.36 11.85 -29.20
C ALA A 2 -56.92 11.88 -28.72
N CYS A 3 -55.96 12.23 -29.58
CA CYS A 3 -54.57 12.38 -29.21
C CYS A 3 -54.40 13.50 -28.17
N ARG A 4 -53.78 13.20 -27.04
CA ARG A 4 -53.46 14.21 -26.02
C ARG A 4 -52.43 15.19 -26.58
N LYS A 5 -52.71 16.51 -26.43
CA LYS A 5 -51.81 17.57 -26.91
C LYS A 5 -51.30 18.41 -25.73
N ASP A 6 -50.09 18.97 -25.85
CA ASP A 6 -49.58 19.95 -24.91
C ASP A 6 -50.17 21.35 -25.13
N GLY A 7 -49.76 22.33 -24.33
CA GLY A 7 -50.20 23.71 -24.48
C GLY A 7 -49.75 24.41 -25.77
N LYS A 8 -48.90 23.78 -26.59
CA LYS A 8 -48.43 24.25 -27.88
C LYS A 8 -48.96 23.42 -29.05
N GLY A 9 -49.99 22.59 -28.82
CA GLY A 9 -50.62 21.76 -29.85
C GLY A 9 -49.83 20.51 -30.28
N ARG A 10 -48.71 20.16 -29.65
CA ARG A 10 -47.87 18.98 -29.97
C ARG A 10 -48.48 17.74 -29.38
N VAL A 11 -48.48 16.64 -30.12
CA VAL A 11 -49.00 15.34 -29.71
C VAL A 11 -48.10 14.70 -28.68
N LEU A 12 -48.69 14.25 -27.56
CA LEU A 12 -48.02 13.51 -26.50
C LEU A 12 -48.18 11.99 -26.72
N ARG A 13 -47.07 11.25 -26.56
CA ARG A 13 -47.01 9.78 -26.65
C ARG A 13 -47.67 9.13 -25.42
N LYS A 14 -47.88 7.81 -25.47
CA LYS A 14 -48.37 7.02 -24.31
C LYS A 14 -47.34 7.15 -23.16
N GLY A 15 -47.79 7.49 -21.98
CA GLY A 15 -46.93 7.75 -20.81
C GLY A 15 -46.51 9.21 -20.66
N GLU A 16 -46.45 10.01 -21.75
CA GLU A 16 -46.15 11.43 -21.68
C GLU A 16 -47.31 12.27 -21.08
N GLY A 17 -46.97 13.29 -20.34
CA GLY A 17 -47.91 14.26 -19.79
C GLY A 17 -47.32 15.68 -19.82
N TYR A 18 -48.22 16.70 -19.81
CA TYR A 18 -47.84 18.09 -19.65
C TYR A 18 -48.57 18.69 -18.43
N ARG A 19 -47.78 19.24 -17.50
CA ARG A 19 -48.28 19.89 -16.29
C ARG A 19 -48.46 21.40 -16.53
N LYS A 20 -49.69 21.87 -16.66
CA LYS A 20 -49.99 23.27 -16.92
C LYS A 20 -49.49 24.22 -15.80
N GLY A 21 -49.45 23.75 -14.54
CA GLY A 21 -49.13 24.59 -13.38
C GLY A 21 -47.62 24.99 -13.31
N ASP A 22 -46.72 24.14 -13.77
CA ASP A 22 -45.24 24.38 -13.71
C ASP A 22 -44.56 24.31 -15.09
N GLY A 23 -45.33 24.11 -16.15
CA GLY A 23 -44.83 24.08 -17.53
C GLY A 23 -43.93 22.90 -17.86
N ARG A 24 -43.86 21.84 -17.00
CA ARG A 24 -42.99 20.69 -17.19
C ARG A 24 -43.71 19.56 -17.89
N TYR A 25 -42.92 18.83 -18.67
CA TYR A 25 -43.33 17.56 -19.29
C TYR A 25 -42.98 16.42 -18.34
N SER A 26 -43.79 15.37 -18.30
CA SER A 26 -43.59 14.16 -17.50
C SER A 26 -43.74 12.92 -18.35
N TYR A 27 -42.96 11.88 -18.04
CA TYR A 27 -43.14 10.55 -18.59
C TYR A 27 -43.21 9.54 -17.46
N VAL A 28 -44.25 8.70 -17.51
CA VAL A 28 -44.53 7.67 -16.48
C VAL A 28 -44.12 6.31 -17.06
N TYR A 29 -43.29 5.60 -16.33
CA TYR A 29 -42.87 4.24 -16.67
C TYR A 29 -42.95 3.31 -15.46
N ILE A 30 -42.79 2.02 -15.71
CA ILE A 30 -42.71 0.99 -14.68
C ILE A 30 -41.24 0.58 -14.56
N ASP A 31 -40.68 0.62 -13.35
CA ASP A 31 -39.33 0.17 -13.10
C ASP A 31 -39.23 -1.40 -13.10
N PRO A 32 -38.02 -2.00 -13.13
CA PRO A 32 -37.85 -3.45 -13.12
C PRO A 32 -38.47 -4.14 -11.90
N LEU A 33 -38.74 -3.38 -10.82
CA LEU A 33 -39.39 -3.88 -9.60
C LEU A 33 -40.92 -3.75 -9.65
N GLY A 34 -41.49 -3.39 -10.80
CA GLY A 34 -42.96 -3.22 -10.97
C GLY A 34 -43.54 -1.91 -10.42
N LYS A 35 -42.72 -0.97 -9.95
CA LYS A 35 -43.17 0.30 -9.39
C LYS A 35 -43.31 1.39 -10.45
N LYS A 36 -44.43 2.17 -10.40
CA LYS A 36 -44.58 3.34 -11.27
C LYS A 36 -43.63 4.45 -10.87
N ARG A 37 -42.89 4.99 -11.84
CA ARG A 37 -41.93 6.08 -11.72
C ARG A 37 -42.28 7.19 -12.73
N THR A 38 -41.85 8.41 -12.43
CA THR A 38 -42.09 9.56 -13.29
C THR A 38 -40.81 10.37 -13.44
N ILE A 39 -40.43 10.66 -14.68
CA ILE A 39 -39.37 11.61 -14.99
C ILE A 39 -39.95 12.91 -15.49
N TYR A 40 -39.26 14.03 -15.28
CA TYR A 40 -39.67 15.36 -15.65
C TYR A 40 -38.62 16.06 -16.50
N ALA A 41 -39.10 16.88 -17.46
CA ALA A 41 -38.24 17.76 -18.25
C ALA A 41 -38.93 19.11 -18.53
N LYS A 42 -38.08 20.15 -18.75
CA LYS A 42 -38.59 21.51 -19.11
C LYS A 42 -39.05 21.62 -20.57
N SER A 43 -38.66 20.68 -21.44
CA SER A 43 -39.10 20.64 -22.83
C SER A 43 -39.44 19.21 -23.26
N LEU A 44 -40.33 19.09 -24.26
CA LEU A 44 -40.74 17.79 -24.80
C LEU A 44 -39.56 17.06 -25.50
N VAL A 45 -38.65 17.78 -26.12
CA VAL A 45 -37.47 17.22 -26.77
C VAL A 45 -36.60 16.56 -25.71
N LYS A 46 -36.23 17.28 -24.65
CA LYS A 46 -35.43 16.74 -23.54
C LYS A 46 -36.14 15.60 -22.78
N LEU A 47 -37.48 15.59 -22.76
CA LEU A 47 -38.21 14.45 -22.18
C LEU A 47 -38.01 13.21 -23.04
N ARG A 48 -38.14 13.33 -24.36
CA ARG A 48 -38.01 12.20 -25.31
C ARG A 48 -36.60 11.65 -25.38
N GLU A 49 -35.57 12.51 -25.33
CA GLU A 49 -34.20 12.08 -25.21
C GLU A 49 -33.99 11.22 -23.92
N ARG A 50 -34.58 11.65 -22.81
CA ARG A 50 -34.55 10.90 -21.54
C ARG A 50 -35.35 9.59 -21.59
N GLU A 51 -36.48 9.59 -22.30
CA GLU A 51 -37.32 8.43 -22.51
C GLU A 51 -36.59 7.38 -23.35
N GLU A 52 -35.96 7.77 -24.46
CA GLU A 52 -35.16 6.88 -25.32
C GLU A 52 -33.98 6.29 -24.57
N GLN A 53 -33.27 7.10 -23.76
CA GLN A 53 -32.17 6.62 -22.93
C GLN A 53 -32.66 5.61 -21.89
N LEU A 54 -33.79 5.92 -21.23
CA LEU A 54 -34.39 5.05 -20.21
C LEU A 54 -34.87 3.73 -20.79
N GLN A 55 -35.44 3.73 -22.00
CA GLN A 55 -35.83 2.51 -22.70
C GLN A 55 -34.62 1.66 -23.06
N LYS A 56 -33.51 2.27 -23.52
CA LYS A 56 -32.24 1.58 -23.76
C LYS A 56 -31.69 0.98 -22.47
N ASP A 57 -31.69 1.75 -21.38
CA ASP A 57 -31.16 1.30 -20.09
C ASP A 57 -32.02 0.14 -19.52
N GLN A 58 -33.36 0.18 -19.72
CA GLN A 58 -34.26 -0.93 -19.32
C GLN A 58 -34.05 -2.18 -20.18
N LEU A 59 -33.83 -2.01 -21.50
CA LEU A 59 -33.51 -3.13 -22.39
C LEU A 59 -32.18 -3.79 -22.06
N ASP A 60 -31.22 -2.99 -21.58
CA ASP A 60 -29.91 -3.45 -21.13
C ASP A 60 -29.91 -3.96 -19.66
N GLY A 61 -31.05 -3.99 -18.99
CA GLY A 61 -31.20 -4.47 -17.59
C GLY A 61 -30.66 -3.53 -16.53
N LEU A 62 -30.31 -2.26 -16.86
CA LEU A 62 -29.70 -1.32 -15.92
C LEU A 62 -30.69 -0.82 -14.87
N ASP A 63 -30.26 -0.78 -13.59
CA ASP A 63 -31.03 -0.18 -12.50
C ASP A 63 -30.81 1.35 -12.42
N VAL A 64 -31.41 2.05 -13.36
CA VAL A 64 -31.35 3.52 -13.51
C VAL A 64 -31.82 4.26 -12.27
N TYR A 65 -32.75 3.65 -11.50
CA TYR A 65 -33.29 4.27 -10.30
C TYR A 65 -32.27 4.30 -9.17
N VAL A 66 -31.57 3.18 -8.93
CA VAL A 66 -30.51 3.11 -7.93
C VAL A 66 -29.35 4.03 -8.34
N ALA A 67 -28.92 3.98 -9.58
CA ALA A 67 -27.87 4.86 -10.11
C ALA A 67 -28.19 6.37 -9.95
N GLY A 68 -29.46 6.75 -10.08
CA GLY A 68 -29.89 8.15 -9.95
C GLY A 68 -29.97 8.68 -8.52
N LYS A 69 -30.09 7.79 -7.53
CA LYS A 69 -30.18 8.16 -6.10
C LYS A 69 -28.89 7.89 -5.34
N ALA A 70 -28.22 6.80 -5.64
CA ALA A 70 -26.98 6.42 -5.01
C ALA A 70 -25.86 7.42 -5.30
N ASP A 71 -25.10 7.77 -4.29
CA ASP A 71 -23.81 8.42 -4.43
C ASP A 71 -22.67 7.39 -4.44
N VAL A 72 -21.46 7.87 -4.65
CA VAL A 72 -20.28 6.99 -4.74
C VAL A 72 -19.95 6.38 -3.37
N ASN A 73 -20.28 7.06 -2.24
CA ASN A 73 -20.15 6.49 -0.90
C ASN A 73 -21.04 5.25 -0.73
N PHE A 74 -22.29 5.30 -1.17
CA PHE A 74 -23.18 4.14 -1.14
C PHE A 74 -22.60 2.93 -1.90
N LEU A 75 -21.95 3.17 -3.06
CA LEU A 75 -21.28 2.08 -3.79
C LEU A 75 -20.10 1.49 -3.00
N PHE A 76 -19.33 2.34 -2.32
CA PHE A 76 -18.22 1.86 -1.50
C PHE A 76 -18.71 1.05 -0.32
N ASP A 77 -19.74 1.51 0.40
CA ASP A 77 -20.32 0.77 1.53
C ASP A 77 -20.80 -0.61 1.10
N ARG A 78 -21.42 -0.68 -0.07
CA ARG A 78 -21.81 -1.95 -0.69
C ARG A 78 -20.60 -2.79 -1.09
N TYR A 79 -19.58 -2.19 -1.71
CA TYR A 79 -18.35 -2.89 -2.08
C TYR A 79 -17.62 -3.45 -0.86
N ILE A 80 -17.42 -2.64 0.18
CA ILE A 80 -16.65 -3.07 1.35
C ILE A 80 -17.38 -4.15 2.16
N SER A 81 -18.73 -4.12 2.19
CA SER A 81 -19.55 -5.16 2.84
C SER A 81 -19.41 -6.53 2.17
N THR A 82 -19.08 -6.59 0.86
CA THR A 82 -18.80 -7.87 0.17
C THR A 82 -17.42 -8.44 0.47
N LYS A 83 -16.55 -7.70 1.17
CA LYS A 83 -15.15 -8.05 1.42
C LYS A 83 -14.94 -8.65 2.81
N THR A 84 -15.64 -9.74 3.10
CA THR A 84 -15.60 -10.42 4.42
C THR A 84 -14.27 -11.10 4.73
N GLU A 85 -13.47 -11.42 3.70
CA GLU A 85 -12.19 -12.15 3.85
C GLU A 85 -10.96 -11.25 3.88
N LEU A 86 -11.13 -9.92 3.86
CA LEU A 86 -9.99 -9.02 3.94
C LEU A 86 -9.30 -9.11 5.29
N ARG A 87 -7.94 -9.14 5.26
CA ARG A 87 -7.17 -8.96 6.49
C ARG A 87 -7.47 -7.61 7.11
N SER A 88 -7.54 -7.55 8.45
CA SER A 88 -7.87 -6.33 9.21
C SER A 88 -7.04 -5.11 8.79
N THR A 89 -5.74 -5.29 8.51
CA THR A 89 -4.86 -4.22 8.04
C THR A 89 -5.24 -3.70 6.65
N THR A 90 -5.66 -4.56 5.74
CA THR A 90 -6.12 -4.16 4.39
C THR A 90 -7.46 -3.45 4.49
N TYR A 91 -8.36 -3.97 5.30
CA TYR A 91 -9.66 -3.36 5.57
C TYR A 91 -9.51 -1.95 6.15
N SER A 92 -8.70 -1.79 7.20
CA SER A 92 -8.40 -0.48 7.80
C SER A 92 -7.77 0.50 6.80
N ASN A 93 -6.87 0.01 5.93
CA ASN A 93 -6.26 0.85 4.91
C ASN A 93 -7.27 1.30 3.84
N TYR A 94 -8.22 0.43 3.46
CA TYR A 94 -9.29 0.79 2.53
C TYR A 94 -10.21 1.85 3.12
N LEU A 95 -10.64 1.69 4.38
CA LEU A 95 -11.45 2.68 5.09
C LEU A 95 -10.71 4.01 5.26
N TYR A 96 -9.43 3.96 5.67
CA TYR A 96 -8.61 5.17 5.79
C TYR A 96 -8.50 5.90 4.45
N THR A 97 -8.17 5.17 3.37
CA THR A 97 -8.03 5.75 2.03
C THR A 97 -9.33 6.37 1.56
N TRP A 98 -10.45 5.69 1.79
CA TRP A 98 -11.76 6.21 1.43
C TRP A 98 -12.12 7.47 2.21
N ASN A 99 -12.07 7.40 3.53
CA ASN A 99 -12.48 8.49 4.41
C ASN A 99 -11.59 9.73 4.25
N HIS A 100 -10.29 9.53 4.01
CA HIS A 100 -9.35 10.65 3.93
C HIS A 100 -9.34 11.34 2.57
N PHE A 101 -9.50 10.61 1.47
CA PHE A 101 -9.32 11.18 0.13
C PHE A 101 -10.60 11.27 -0.70
N ILE A 102 -11.61 10.41 -0.45
CA ILE A 102 -12.74 10.23 -1.36
C ILE A 102 -14.05 10.69 -0.75
N HIS A 103 -14.33 10.28 0.50
CA HIS A 103 -15.64 10.37 1.15
C HIS A 103 -16.29 11.77 1.05
N ASP A 104 -15.59 12.82 1.46
CA ASP A 104 -16.14 14.16 1.58
C ASP A 104 -16.19 14.95 0.27
N THR A 105 -15.49 14.47 -0.74
CA THR A 105 -15.33 15.12 -2.05
C THR A 105 -16.03 14.31 -3.16
N PHE A 106 -15.29 13.43 -3.80
CA PHE A 106 -15.75 12.59 -4.91
C PHE A 106 -16.85 11.62 -4.49
N GLY A 107 -16.83 11.16 -3.24
CA GLY A 107 -17.80 10.24 -2.66
C GLY A 107 -19.24 10.75 -2.66
N LYS A 108 -19.44 12.06 -2.61
CA LYS A 108 -20.78 12.70 -2.61
C LYS A 108 -21.39 12.86 -4.01
N LYS A 109 -20.64 12.57 -5.08
CA LYS A 109 -21.17 12.63 -6.44
C LYS A 109 -22.20 11.53 -6.69
N LYS A 110 -23.22 11.83 -7.47
CA LYS A 110 -24.19 10.80 -7.90
C LYS A 110 -23.57 9.87 -8.91
N VAL A 111 -23.71 8.56 -8.69
CA VAL A 111 -23.09 7.52 -9.51
C VAL A 111 -23.38 7.70 -11.00
N ARG A 112 -24.64 8.02 -11.35
CA ARG A 112 -25.09 8.25 -12.71
C ARG A 112 -24.38 9.42 -13.40
N ASP A 113 -23.98 10.43 -12.65
CA ASP A 113 -23.43 11.67 -13.20
C ASP A 113 -21.89 11.62 -13.32
N VAL A 114 -21.25 10.58 -12.75
CA VAL A 114 -19.81 10.40 -12.81
C VAL A 114 -19.38 9.96 -14.21
N LYS A 115 -18.51 10.74 -14.82
CA LYS A 115 -17.87 10.48 -16.11
C LYS A 115 -16.38 10.23 -15.94
N TYR A 116 -15.76 9.65 -16.97
CA TYR A 116 -14.32 9.46 -17.03
C TYR A 116 -13.54 10.78 -16.77
N SER A 117 -14.01 11.89 -17.35
CA SER A 117 -13.42 13.22 -17.15
C SER A 117 -13.47 13.67 -15.68
N ASP A 118 -14.53 13.33 -14.92
CA ASP A 118 -14.63 13.66 -13.50
C ASP A 118 -13.57 12.93 -12.69
N VAL A 119 -13.27 11.67 -13.04
CA VAL A 119 -12.20 10.90 -12.40
C VAL A 119 -10.84 11.48 -12.74
N LEU A 120 -10.60 11.85 -14.00
CA LEU A 120 -9.36 12.52 -14.42
C LEU A 120 -9.15 13.84 -13.66
N PHE A 121 -10.18 14.69 -13.56
CA PHE A 121 -10.10 15.92 -12.80
C PHE A 121 -9.81 15.68 -11.33
N PHE A 122 -10.49 14.71 -10.71
CA PHE A 122 -10.24 14.33 -9.32
C PHE A 122 -8.80 13.86 -9.09
N TYR A 123 -8.28 12.97 -9.93
CA TYR A 123 -6.91 12.47 -9.82
C TYR A 123 -5.85 13.55 -10.07
N THR A 124 -6.12 14.43 -11.04
CA THR A 124 -5.24 15.56 -11.35
C THR A 124 -5.21 16.57 -10.21
N ASP A 125 -6.37 16.84 -9.58
CA ASP A 125 -6.46 17.72 -8.40
C ASP A 125 -5.65 17.17 -7.23
N LEU A 126 -5.77 15.87 -6.92
CA LEU A 126 -5.01 15.21 -5.87
C LEU A 126 -3.48 15.34 -6.07
N ILE A 127 -3.00 15.25 -7.31
CA ILE A 127 -1.56 15.37 -7.61
C ILE A 127 -1.12 16.84 -7.62
N ASN A 128 -1.81 17.70 -8.37
CA ASN A 128 -1.33 19.05 -8.66
C ASN A 128 -1.61 20.04 -7.53
N ASN A 129 -2.79 19.95 -6.91
CA ASN A 129 -3.23 20.91 -5.91
C ASN A 129 -2.97 20.41 -4.48
N GLN A 130 -3.11 19.10 -4.23
CA GLN A 130 -2.87 18.52 -2.91
C GLN A 130 -1.46 17.90 -2.77
N GLY A 131 -0.66 17.87 -3.84
CA GLY A 131 0.73 17.43 -3.81
C GLY A 131 0.93 15.92 -3.54
N LEU A 132 -0.09 15.07 -3.80
CA LEU A 132 0.01 13.65 -3.57
C LEU A 132 1.01 12.99 -4.51
N GLN A 133 1.70 11.98 -4.00
CA GLN A 133 2.58 11.15 -4.82
C GLN A 133 1.77 10.15 -5.66
N ILE A 134 2.28 9.77 -6.84
CA ILE A 134 1.65 8.79 -7.74
C ILE A 134 1.35 7.45 -7.05
N ASN A 135 2.22 7.01 -6.13
CA ASN A 135 1.97 5.78 -5.37
C ASN A 135 0.76 5.88 -4.43
N THR A 136 0.49 7.07 -3.86
CA THR A 136 -0.72 7.31 -3.07
C THR A 136 -1.95 7.28 -3.97
N LEU A 137 -1.87 7.88 -5.16
CA LEU A 137 -2.94 7.81 -6.16
C LEU A 137 -3.22 6.36 -6.59
N GLU A 138 -2.18 5.52 -6.72
CA GLU A 138 -2.33 4.08 -6.99
C GLU A 138 -3.16 3.39 -5.90
N THR A 139 -2.90 3.72 -4.63
CA THR A 139 -3.69 3.19 -3.50
C THR A 139 -5.15 3.64 -3.57
N ILE A 140 -5.40 4.91 -3.88
CA ILE A 140 -6.76 5.45 -4.08
C ILE A 140 -7.48 4.71 -5.22
N ASN A 141 -6.80 4.53 -6.35
CA ASN A 141 -7.33 3.80 -7.49
C ASN A 141 -7.63 2.32 -7.18
N THR A 142 -6.81 1.69 -6.31
CA THR A 142 -7.00 0.29 -5.86
C THR A 142 -8.31 0.12 -5.09
N VAL A 143 -8.86 1.17 -4.52
CA VAL A 143 -10.15 1.14 -3.81
C VAL A 143 -11.28 1.64 -4.72
N LEU A 144 -11.07 2.75 -5.45
CA LEU A 144 -12.12 3.38 -6.25
C LEU A 144 -12.52 2.56 -7.47
N ARG A 145 -11.55 2.00 -8.18
CA ARG A 145 -11.80 1.22 -9.41
C ARG A 145 -12.69 -0.01 -9.17
N PRO A 146 -12.41 -0.89 -8.18
CA PRO A 146 -13.27 -2.05 -7.92
C PRO A 146 -14.63 -1.68 -7.34
N THR A 147 -14.76 -0.53 -6.65
CA THR A 147 -16.06 0.01 -6.22
C THR A 147 -16.96 0.27 -7.42
N PHE A 148 -16.48 0.95 -8.45
CA PHE A 148 -17.22 1.16 -9.70
C PHE A 148 -17.37 -0.12 -10.53
N GLN A 149 -16.41 -1.05 -10.42
CA GLN A 149 -16.54 -2.35 -11.09
C GLN A 149 -17.68 -3.19 -10.52
N LEU A 150 -17.94 -3.10 -9.22
CA LEU A 150 -19.14 -3.71 -8.62
C LEU A 150 -20.42 -3.08 -9.19
N ALA A 151 -20.45 -1.77 -9.34
CA ALA A 151 -21.62 -1.09 -9.92
C ALA A 151 -21.89 -1.51 -11.39
N VAL A 152 -20.85 -1.85 -12.15
CA VAL A 152 -21.01 -2.42 -13.50
C VAL A 152 -21.55 -3.86 -13.42
N ARG A 153 -21.07 -4.67 -12.49
CA ARG A 153 -21.54 -6.06 -12.30
C ARG A 153 -22.96 -6.16 -11.77
N ASP A 154 -23.38 -5.16 -11.01
CA ASP A 154 -24.72 -5.05 -10.45
C ASP A 154 -25.67 -4.28 -11.41
N ASP A 155 -25.29 -4.07 -12.67
CA ASP A 155 -26.06 -3.38 -13.70
C ASP A 155 -26.55 -1.98 -13.30
N ILE A 156 -25.81 -1.31 -12.42
CA ILE A 156 -26.11 0.08 -11.99
C ILE A 156 -25.58 1.07 -13.04
N ILE A 157 -24.44 0.77 -13.64
CA ILE A 157 -23.82 1.56 -14.72
C ILE A 157 -23.27 0.65 -15.81
N ARG A 158 -23.23 1.14 -17.05
CA ARG A 158 -22.75 0.35 -18.22
C ARG A 158 -21.25 0.14 -18.28
N LYS A 159 -20.47 1.15 -17.85
CA LYS A 159 -19.01 1.18 -17.96
C LYS A 159 -18.42 1.77 -16.69
N ASN A 160 -17.25 1.26 -16.33
CA ASN A 160 -16.52 1.78 -15.20
C ASN A 160 -15.81 3.10 -15.60
N PRO A 161 -16.19 4.26 -15.02
CA PRO A 161 -15.57 5.54 -15.37
C PRO A 161 -14.12 5.69 -14.88
N VAL A 162 -13.65 4.77 -14.02
CA VAL A 162 -12.30 4.80 -13.45
C VAL A 162 -11.28 4.09 -14.34
N ASP A 163 -11.75 3.22 -15.27
CA ASP A 163 -10.87 2.44 -16.13
C ASP A 163 -9.98 3.34 -17.00
N GLY A 164 -8.66 3.14 -16.88
CA GLY A 164 -7.65 3.89 -17.63
C GLY A 164 -7.22 5.23 -17.03
N ALA A 165 -8.03 5.86 -16.17
CA ALA A 165 -7.74 7.19 -15.61
C ALA A 165 -6.42 7.27 -14.83
N TYR A 166 -6.14 6.29 -13.98
CA TYR A 166 -4.87 6.22 -13.28
C TYR A 166 -3.67 6.11 -14.22
N CYS A 167 -3.76 5.25 -15.24
CA CYS A 167 -2.68 5.05 -16.21
C CYS A 167 -2.39 6.34 -17.00
N GLU A 168 -3.42 7.11 -17.34
CA GLU A 168 -3.27 8.38 -18.06
C GLU A 168 -2.58 9.42 -17.18
N VAL A 169 -3.03 9.60 -15.92
CA VAL A 169 -2.41 10.54 -14.98
C VAL A 169 -0.97 10.12 -14.65
N LYS A 170 -0.71 8.82 -14.47
CA LYS A 170 0.64 8.30 -14.26
C LYS A 170 1.58 8.60 -15.41
N LYS A 171 1.13 8.47 -16.68
CA LYS A 171 1.94 8.81 -17.85
C LYS A 171 2.31 10.29 -17.89
N ARG A 172 1.38 11.18 -17.50
CA ARG A 172 1.60 12.63 -17.49
C ARG A 172 2.55 13.07 -16.36
N ASN A 173 2.47 12.44 -15.19
CA ASN A 173 3.15 12.87 -13.97
C ASN A 173 4.23 11.86 -13.49
N GLY A 174 4.42 10.76 -14.20
CA GLY A 174 5.36 9.72 -13.84
C GLY A 174 6.79 10.10 -14.15
N GLY A 175 7.45 10.74 -13.19
CA GLY A 175 8.92 10.82 -13.17
C GLY A 175 9.55 9.44 -12.96
N ALA A 176 10.87 9.33 -13.18
CA ALA A 176 11.62 8.11 -12.92
C ALA A 176 11.31 7.56 -11.52
N ARG A 177 10.98 6.29 -11.44
CA ARG A 177 10.72 5.60 -10.17
C ARG A 177 11.95 5.77 -9.29
N LYS A 178 11.83 6.42 -8.14
CA LYS A 178 12.92 6.47 -7.18
C LYS A 178 13.23 5.05 -6.74
N THR A 179 14.32 4.48 -7.24
CA THR A 179 14.82 3.18 -6.80
C THR A 179 15.29 3.29 -5.36
N ARG A 180 14.88 2.35 -4.53
CA ARG A 180 15.38 2.23 -3.16
C ARG A 180 16.79 1.66 -3.27
N ARG A 181 17.81 2.45 -2.96
CA ARG A 181 19.19 1.99 -3.00
C ARG A 181 19.59 1.40 -1.65
N ALA A 182 20.31 0.29 -1.68
CA ALA A 182 21.02 -0.27 -0.52
C ALA A 182 22.04 0.75 0.00
N LEU A 183 22.40 0.65 1.28
CA LEU A 183 23.54 1.41 1.81
C LEU A 183 24.82 0.89 1.18
N THR A 184 25.76 1.78 0.87
CA THR A 184 27.12 1.37 0.53
C THR A 184 27.80 0.73 1.74
N VAL A 185 28.87 -0.03 1.53
CA VAL A 185 29.63 -0.65 2.64
C VAL A 185 30.07 0.40 3.65
N ASP A 186 30.57 1.54 3.17
CA ASP A 186 31.05 2.63 4.05
C ASP A 186 29.91 3.33 4.81
N GLN A 187 28.76 3.54 4.17
CA GLN A 187 27.57 4.11 4.84
C GLN A 187 27.05 3.16 5.92
N GLN A 188 26.96 1.86 5.61
CA GLN A 188 26.55 0.85 6.57
C GLN A 188 27.52 0.79 7.76
N ARG A 189 28.83 0.74 7.50
CA ARG A 189 29.89 0.70 8.52
C ARG A 189 29.80 1.92 9.43
N LYS A 190 29.76 3.13 8.87
CA LYS A 190 29.68 4.37 9.63
C LYS A 190 28.44 4.44 10.50
N PHE A 191 27.27 4.05 9.95
CA PHE A 191 26.04 3.99 10.72
C PHE A 191 26.19 3.05 11.93
N MET A 192 26.66 1.81 11.71
CA MET A 192 26.78 0.82 12.78
C MET A 192 27.85 1.19 13.80
N GLU A 193 28.98 1.73 13.38
CA GLU A 193 30.04 2.21 14.29
C GLU A 193 29.54 3.38 15.15
N TYR A 194 28.78 4.30 14.57
CA TYR A 194 28.19 5.41 15.30
C TYR A 194 27.20 4.92 16.35
N VAL A 195 26.29 4.00 15.99
CA VAL A 195 25.35 3.38 16.93
C VAL A 195 26.07 2.64 18.05
N ALA A 196 27.11 1.87 17.73
CA ALA A 196 27.88 1.10 18.71
C ALA A 196 28.64 1.97 19.72
N LYS A 197 29.16 3.14 19.27
CA LYS A 197 29.96 4.03 20.11
C LYS A 197 29.14 5.05 20.90
N ASN A 198 27.90 5.33 20.48
CA ASN A 198 27.06 6.36 21.09
C ASN A 198 26.18 5.78 22.22
N PRO A 199 26.40 6.14 23.50
CA PRO A 199 25.65 5.58 24.63
C PRO A 199 24.14 5.78 24.56
N PHE A 200 23.67 6.84 23.90
CA PHE A 200 22.25 7.14 23.74
C PHE A 200 21.56 6.24 22.71
N PHE A 201 22.35 5.68 21.77
CA PHE A 201 21.82 4.90 20.68
C PHE A 201 22.22 3.42 20.72
N TYR A 202 23.15 3.04 21.62
CA TYR A 202 23.66 1.67 21.73
C TYR A 202 22.57 0.61 21.93
N HIS A 203 21.49 0.95 22.64
CA HIS A 203 20.36 0.04 22.83
C HIS A 203 19.65 -0.40 21.54
N TRP A 204 19.88 0.30 20.40
CA TRP A 204 19.41 -0.09 19.07
C TRP A 204 20.38 -1.01 18.34
N TYR A 205 21.63 -1.12 18.82
CA TYR A 205 22.69 -1.86 18.13
C TYR A 205 22.33 -3.32 17.88
N PRO A 206 21.87 -4.11 18.88
CA PRO A 206 21.50 -5.51 18.66
C PRO A 206 20.38 -5.65 17.61
N PHE A 207 19.39 -4.78 17.65
CA PHE A 207 18.28 -4.80 16.70
C PHE A 207 18.72 -4.51 15.26
N PHE A 208 19.61 -3.53 15.06
CA PHE A 208 20.12 -3.23 13.71
C PHE A 208 21.08 -4.28 13.19
N VAL A 209 21.90 -4.90 14.05
CA VAL A 209 22.70 -6.08 13.67
C VAL A 209 21.80 -7.22 13.23
N PHE A 210 20.73 -7.50 13.97
CA PHE A 210 19.75 -8.52 13.61
C PHE A 210 19.12 -8.22 12.23
N LEU A 211 18.66 -7.00 11.97
CA LEU A 211 18.08 -6.62 10.68
C LEU A 211 19.07 -6.76 9.51
N LEU A 212 20.33 -6.34 9.72
CA LEU A 212 21.39 -6.41 8.71
C LEU A 212 21.90 -7.83 8.48
N GLY A 213 21.89 -8.69 9.49
CA GLY A 213 22.41 -10.04 9.39
C GLY A 213 21.37 -11.12 9.04
N THR A 214 20.07 -10.77 9.03
CA THR A 214 18.99 -11.71 8.71
C THR A 214 18.17 -11.29 7.48
N GLY A 215 18.20 -10.02 7.14
CA GLY A 215 17.35 -9.46 6.10
C GLY A 215 15.85 -9.56 6.40
N CYS A 216 15.44 -9.77 7.64
CA CYS A 216 14.03 -9.86 8.04
C CYS A 216 13.24 -8.60 7.68
N ARG A 217 11.94 -8.80 7.41
CA ARG A 217 11.02 -7.65 7.35
C ARG A 217 10.86 -7.05 8.73
N ILE A 218 10.60 -5.74 8.80
CA ILE A 218 10.45 -5.05 10.09
C ILE A 218 9.43 -5.74 11.01
N GLY A 219 8.30 -6.21 10.47
CA GLY A 219 7.28 -6.91 11.24
C GLY A 219 7.74 -8.27 11.76
N GLU A 220 8.58 -8.99 11.02
CA GLU A 220 9.22 -10.23 11.45
C GLU A 220 10.22 -9.95 12.57
N ALA A 221 11.09 -8.94 12.41
CA ALA A 221 12.12 -8.60 13.37
C ALA A 221 11.56 -8.09 14.70
N ILE A 222 10.52 -7.24 14.70
CA ILE A 222 9.89 -6.79 15.96
C ILE A 222 9.05 -7.87 16.63
N GLY A 223 8.66 -8.90 15.87
CA GLY A 223 7.85 -10.02 16.36
C GLY A 223 8.68 -11.20 16.85
N ILE A 224 9.99 -11.23 16.61
CA ILE A 224 10.84 -12.37 16.99
C ILE A 224 10.83 -12.59 18.50
N ARG A 225 10.71 -13.84 18.92
CA ARG A 225 10.66 -14.26 20.32
C ARG A 225 11.84 -15.17 20.64
N TRP A 226 12.18 -15.30 21.91
CA TRP A 226 13.20 -16.27 22.32
C TRP A 226 12.82 -17.70 21.97
N ASP A 227 11.52 -18.03 21.94
CA ASP A 227 11.01 -19.35 21.54
C ASP A 227 11.27 -19.67 20.04
N ASP A 228 11.56 -18.65 19.22
CA ASP A 228 11.85 -18.79 17.78
C ASP A 228 13.36 -18.80 17.50
N ILE A 229 14.21 -18.76 18.56
CA ILE A 229 15.67 -18.67 18.46
C ILE A 229 16.31 -19.91 19.08
N ASP A 230 16.96 -20.70 18.24
CA ASP A 230 17.80 -21.82 18.68
C ASP A 230 19.26 -21.36 18.70
N LEU A 231 19.73 -20.96 19.88
CA LEU A 231 21.13 -20.52 20.07
C LEU A 231 22.12 -21.68 19.97
N GLU A 232 21.70 -22.92 20.30
CA GLU A 232 22.59 -24.09 20.24
C GLU A 232 22.90 -24.47 18.78
N ASN A 233 21.87 -24.58 17.95
CA ASN A 233 22.00 -24.90 16.52
C ASN A 233 22.19 -23.67 15.64
N ARG A 234 22.15 -22.45 16.21
CA ARG A 234 22.29 -21.17 15.51
C ARG A 234 21.27 -20.97 14.40
N ILE A 235 20.02 -21.22 14.71
CA ILE A 235 18.91 -21.09 13.75
C ILE A 235 17.87 -20.11 14.29
N ILE A 236 17.34 -19.26 13.41
CA ILE A 236 16.21 -18.38 13.65
C ILE A 236 15.02 -18.89 12.85
N ASP A 237 13.91 -19.15 13.49
CA ASP A 237 12.66 -19.57 12.85
C ASP A 237 11.75 -18.35 12.62
N ILE A 238 11.53 -17.99 11.36
CA ILE A 238 10.64 -16.90 10.97
C ILE A 238 9.29 -17.52 10.60
N ASN A 239 8.35 -17.52 11.53
CA ASN A 239 7.06 -18.19 11.42
C ASN A 239 5.86 -17.21 11.57
N HIS A 240 6.10 -15.99 12.00
CA HIS A 240 5.08 -14.95 12.16
C HIS A 240 5.67 -13.54 11.99
N SER A 241 4.80 -12.55 12.06
CA SER A 241 5.18 -11.13 12.07
C SER A 241 4.22 -10.32 12.92
N LEU A 242 4.68 -9.26 13.54
CA LEU A 242 3.82 -8.27 14.17
C LEU A 242 3.44 -7.17 13.20
N THR A 243 2.17 -6.83 13.18
CA THR A 243 1.63 -5.66 12.50
C THR A 243 1.18 -4.65 13.54
N TYR A 244 1.46 -3.36 13.28
CA TYR A 244 1.02 -2.25 14.13
C TYR A 244 0.21 -1.30 13.24
N TYR A 245 -1.07 -1.21 13.47
CA TYR A 245 -1.99 -0.46 12.63
C TYR A 245 -3.12 0.17 13.45
N GLN A 246 -3.74 1.19 12.87
CA GLN A 246 -4.90 1.83 13.46
C GLN A 246 -6.12 0.91 13.35
N ARG A 247 -6.85 0.74 14.44
CA ARG A 247 -8.10 -0.01 14.47
C ARG A 247 -9.12 0.64 13.54
N ALA A 248 -9.96 -0.19 12.95
CA ALA A 248 -11.06 0.28 12.09
C ALA A 248 -12.26 0.79 12.90
N ASP A 249 -12.23 0.66 14.22
CA ASP A 249 -13.24 1.22 15.12
C ASP A 249 -13.02 2.73 15.33
N ASP A 250 -14.00 3.40 15.90
CA ASP A 250 -13.98 4.86 16.16
C ASP A 250 -12.94 5.28 17.21
N SER A 251 -12.20 4.33 17.79
CA SER A 251 -11.22 4.63 18.84
C SER A 251 -9.94 5.30 18.36
N TYR A 252 -9.64 5.27 17.06
CA TYR A 252 -8.39 5.75 16.44
C TYR A 252 -7.11 5.21 17.09
N LYS A 253 -7.20 4.19 17.93
CA LYS A 253 -6.07 3.60 18.63
C LYS A 253 -5.34 2.63 17.71
N CYS A 254 -4.00 2.68 17.78
CA CYS A 254 -3.16 1.68 17.12
C CYS A 254 -2.95 0.49 18.06
N GLU A 255 -2.92 -0.70 17.48
CA GLU A 255 -2.66 -1.94 18.21
C GLU A 255 -1.67 -2.83 17.48
N PHE A 256 -1.02 -3.71 18.27
CA PHE A 256 -0.26 -4.82 17.71
C PHE A 256 -1.19 -6.00 17.44
N ARG A 257 -0.93 -6.70 16.35
CA ARG A 257 -1.54 -7.98 16.03
C ARG A 257 -0.50 -8.93 15.46
N VAL A 258 -0.63 -10.19 15.83
CA VAL A 258 0.12 -11.27 15.19
C VAL A 258 -0.44 -11.53 13.81
N SER A 259 0.42 -11.63 12.84
CA SER A 259 0.08 -11.97 11.46
C SER A 259 0.89 -13.17 11.02
N LEU A 260 0.22 -14.26 10.67
CA LEU A 260 0.87 -15.41 10.06
C LEU A 260 1.31 -15.06 8.62
N PRO A 261 2.38 -15.71 8.12
CA PRO A 261 2.84 -15.53 6.76
C PRO A 261 1.70 -15.76 5.74
N LYS A 262 1.76 -15.01 4.62
CA LYS A 262 0.75 -15.13 3.56
C LYS A 262 1.00 -16.33 2.65
N THR A 263 2.24 -16.81 2.63
CA THR A 263 2.72 -17.89 1.75
C THR A 263 3.65 -18.80 2.54
N GLU A 264 3.81 -20.03 2.11
CA GLU A 264 4.76 -20.98 2.71
C GLU A 264 6.19 -20.43 2.71
N ALA A 265 6.60 -19.70 1.68
CA ALA A 265 7.90 -19.04 1.61
C ALA A 265 8.12 -18.00 2.72
N GLY A 266 7.05 -17.56 3.41
CA GLY A 266 7.15 -16.72 4.59
C GLY A 266 7.63 -17.44 5.84
N ASN A 267 7.39 -18.76 5.93
CA ASN A 267 7.93 -19.64 6.98
C ASN A 267 9.31 -20.10 6.53
N ARG A 268 10.34 -19.72 7.26
CA ARG A 268 11.72 -20.07 6.89
C ARG A 268 12.63 -20.11 8.09
N ARG A 269 13.68 -20.92 7.99
CA ARG A 269 14.75 -20.99 8.96
C ARG A 269 15.99 -20.28 8.41
N ILE A 270 16.53 -19.36 9.17
CA ILE A 270 17.71 -18.58 8.80
C ILE A 270 18.87 -19.00 9.71
N PRO A 271 19.97 -19.57 9.15
CA PRO A 271 21.20 -19.77 9.90
C PRO A 271 21.77 -18.43 10.37
N MET A 272 22.23 -18.37 11.62
CA MET A 272 22.79 -17.15 12.19
C MET A 272 24.20 -16.90 11.71
N MET A 273 24.46 -15.68 11.23
CA MET A 273 25.84 -15.18 11.12
C MET A 273 26.44 -14.99 12.52
N GLN A 274 27.78 -15.10 12.64
CA GLN A 274 28.47 -14.96 13.94
C GLN A 274 28.06 -13.67 14.67
N GLN A 275 28.02 -12.54 13.97
CA GLN A 275 27.68 -11.25 14.57
C GLN A 275 26.23 -11.21 15.12
N VAL A 276 25.31 -11.91 14.45
CA VAL A 276 23.91 -12.03 14.92
C VAL A 276 23.84 -12.89 16.16
N TYR A 277 24.58 -14.01 16.17
CA TYR A 277 24.69 -14.90 17.33
C TYR A 277 25.23 -14.15 18.56
N ASP A 278 26.35 -13.43 18.38
CA ASP A 278 27.00 -12.71 19.47
C ASP A 278 26.05 -11.70 20.14
N VAL A 279 25.38 -10.86 19.36
CA VAL A 279 24.45 -9.85 19.89
C VAL A 279 23.18 -10.48 20.50
N LEU A 280 22.71 -11.61 19.98
CA LEU A 280 21.56 -12.31 20.56
C LEU A 280 21.93 -12.99 21.89
N GLN A 281 23.14 -13.54 21.98
CA GLN A 281 23.66 -14.12 23.21
C GLN A 281 23.81 -13.06 24.31
N GLU A 282 24.43 -11.92 23.98
CA GLU A 282 24.55 -10.77 24.89
C GLU A 282 23.17 -10.28 25.35
N GLU A 283 22.22 -10.14 24.45
CA GLU A 283 20.87 -9.70 24.74
C GLU A 283 20.11 -10.71 25.60
N TYR A 284 20.30 -12.02 25.36
CA TYR A 284 19.71 -13.08 26.19
C TYR A 284 20.23 -13.03 27.63
N GLU A 285 21.56 -12.92 27.83
CA GLU A 285 22.15 -12.83 29.17
C GLU A 285 21.74 -11.52 29.88
N ARG A 286 21.62 -10.43 29.16
CA ARG A 286 21.10 -9.18 29.72
C ARG A 286 19.66 -9.33 30.21
N GLN A 287 18.77 -9.89 29.37
CA GLN A 287 17.37 -10.10 29.75
C GLN A 287 17.19 -11.17 30.84
N LYS A 288 18.07 -12.12 30.90
CA LYS A 288 18.09 -13.10 32.02
C LYS A 288 18.38 -12.45 33.38
N GLN A 289 19.18 -11.39 33.40
CA GLN A 289 19.49 -10.61 34.61
C GLN A 289 18.40 -9.57 34.93
N GLU A 290 17.92 -8.85 33.90
CA GLU A 290 16.98 -7.73 34.05
C GLU A 290 15.50 -8.16 34.04
N GLY A 291 15.21 -9.36 33.53
CA GLY A 291 13.88 -9.90 33.29
C GLY A 291 13.50 -9.94 31.82
N PHE A 292 12.87 -11.03 31.40
CA PHE A 292 12.33 -11.19 30.05
C PHE A 292 11.06 -10.36 29.85
N CYS A 293 10.75 -10.10 28.57
CA CYS A 293 9.56 -9.39 28.19
C CYS A 293 8.27 -10.05 28.69
N VAL A 294 7.45 -9.30 29.39
CA VAL A 294 6.12 -9.72 29.89
C VAL A 294 4.98 -9.25 28.97
N GLY A 295 5.29 -8.49 27.93
CA GLY A 295 4.30 -8.00 26.97
C GLY A 295 3.63 -9.16 26.24
N ASN A 296 2.28 -9.10 26.14
CA ASN A 296 1.49 -10.11 25.44
C ASN A 296 0.81 -9.48 24.23
N VAL A 297 0.97 -10.11 23.06
CA VAL A 297 0.28 -9.75 21.82
C VAL A 297 -0.36 -11.01 21.26
N ASP A 298 -1.70 -11.05 21.25
CA ASP A 298 -2.49 -12.19 20.75
C ASP A 298 -2.03 -13.56 21.35
N GLY A 299 -1.63 -13.58 22.63
CA GLY A 299 -1.16 -14.76 23.33
C GLY A 299 0.36 -15.03 23.21
N MET A 300 1.09 -14.29 22.38
CA MET A 300 2.55 -14.40 22.25
C MET A 300 3.26 -13.49 23.24
N THR A 301 4.32 -14.02 23.87
CA THR A 301 5.17 -13.35 24.86
C THR A 301 6.64 -13.58 24.52
N ASN A 302 7.57 -13.20 25.40
CA ASN A 302 9.02 -13.41 25.26
C ASN A 302 9.64 -12.76 24.01
N PHE A 303 9.13 -11.58 23.61
CA PHE A 303 9.70 -10.84 22.48
C PHE A 303 11.14 -10.40 22.79
N VAL A 304 12.04 -10.57 21.82
CA VAL A 304 13.46 -10.26 21.98
C VAL A 304 13.70 -8.75 22.02
N PHE A 305 13.14 -7.98 21.07
CA PHE A 305 13.40 -6.55 20.93
C PHE A 305 12.22 -5.72 21.45
N THR A 306 12.37 -5.19 22.63
CA THR A 306 11.30 -4.47 23.34
C THR A 306 11.69 -3.03 23.66
N ASN A 307 10.67 -2.21 23.88
CA ASN A 307 10.83 -0.86 24.36
C ASN A 307 10.90 -0.84 25.90
N ARG A 308 11.17 0.34 26.49
CA ARG A 308 11.25 0.54 27.95
C ARG A 308 9.98 0.16 28.73
N PHE A 309 8.88 -0.13 28.05
CA PHE A 309 7.62 -0.57 28.67
C PHE A 309 7.41 -2.08 28.55
N GLY A 310 8.41 -2.84 28.12
CA GLY A 310 8.32 -4.27 27.91
C GLY A 310 7.43 -4.69 26.74
N MET A 311 7.11 -3.80 25.81
CA MET A 311 6.32 -4.10 24.60
C MET A 311 7.22 -4.10 23.37
N PRO A 312 6.90 -4.88 22.32
CA PRO A 312 7.63 -4.82 21.07
C PRO A 312 7.77 -3.41 20.51
N HIS A 313 8.86 -3.14 19.81
CA HIS A 313 9.00 -1.88 19.09
C HIS A 313 7.96 -1.77 17.96
N ASN A 314 7.39 -0.58 17.76
CA ASN A 314 6.57 -0.36 16.56
C ASN A 314 7.44 0.16 15.39
N PRO A 315 7.07 -0.15 14.13
CA PRO A 315 7.86 0.23 12.95
C PRO A 315 8.11 1.74 12.82
N ALA A 316 7.16 2.58 13.28
CA ALA A 316 7.32 4.01 13.26
C ALA A 316 8.37 4.50 14.29
N ALA A 317 8.45 3.85 15.46
CA ALA A 317 9.48 4.15 16.46
C ALA A 317 10.88 3.81 15.93
N VAL A 318 11.03 2.65 15.28
CA VAL A 318 12.30 2.24 14.63
C VAL A 318 12.73 3.27 13.57
N ASN A 319 11.82 3.69 12.70
CA ASN A 319 12.12 4.69 11.67
C ASN A 319 12.47 6.07 12.27
N ARG A 320 11.80 6.48 13.36
CA ARG A 320 12.17 7.71 14.09
C ARG A 320 13.55 7.62 14.72
N ALA A 321 13.90 6.45 15.27
CA ALA A 321 15.23 6.21 15.81
C ALA A 321 16.31 6.31 14.72
N ILE A 322 16.14 5.62 13.58
CA ILE A 322 17.05 5.71 12.44
C ILE A 322 17.21 7.18 12.00
N LYS A 323 16.10 7.89 11.81
CA LYS A 323 16.15 9.30 11.43
C LYS A 323 16.95 10.13 12.43
N ARG A 324 16.69 9.97 13.73
CA ARG A 324 17.39 10.71 14.79
C ARG A 324 18.89 10.39 14.80
N ILE A 325 19.25 9.12 14.68
CA ILE A 325 20.65 8.67 14.61
C ILE A 325 21.36 9.33 13.43
N VAL A 326 20.77 9.26 12.24
CA VAL A 326 21.34 9.84 11.02
C VAL A 326 21.45 11.36 11.13
N ASP A 327 20.40 12.05 11.59
CA ASP A 327 20.41 13.51 11.71
C ASP A 327 21.46 13.95 12.75
N THR A 328 21.61 13.24 13.89
CA THR A 328 22.62 13.55 14.92
C THR A 328 24.04 13.29 14.40
N HIS A 329 24.29 12.11 13.80
CA HIS A 329 25.60 11.82 13.18
C HIS A 329 26.00 12.89 12.17
N ASN A 330 25.09 13.23 11.26
CA ASN A 330 25.39 14.17 10.19
C ASN A 330 25.71 15.57 10.73
N SER A 331 24.97 16.01 11.78
CA SER A 331 25.26 17.29 12.43
C SER A 331 26.63 17.31 13.12
N GLU A 332 27.01 16.22 13.80
CA GLU A 332 28.30 16.07 14.44
C GLU A 332 29.43 16.01 13.41
N GLU A 333 29.22 15.28 12.31
CA GLU A 333 30.16 15.14 11.20
C GLU A 333 30.40 16.49 10.48
N GLU A 334 29.36 17.29 10.24
CA GLU A 334 29.51 18.62 9.67
C GLU A 334 30.44 19.53 10.53
N VAL A 335 30.26 19.47 11.85
CA VAL A 335 31.10 20.23 12.78
C VAL A 335 32.55 19.74 12.79
N ALA A 336 32.73 18.41 12.80
CA ALA A 336 34.07 17.79 12.79
C ALA A 336 34.80 18.07 11.47
N ALA A 337 34.13 17.87 10.33
CA ALA A 337 34.69 18.10 8.99
C ALA A 337 35.11 19.57 8.80
N LYS A 338 34.29 20.51 9.32
CA LYS A 338 34.63 21.94 9.28
C LYS A 338 35.86 22.29 10.09
N LYS A 339 36.05 21.68 11.26
CA LYS A 339 37.25 21.85 12.07
C LYS A 339 38.49 21.27 11.39
N GLU A 340 38.34 20.10 10.76
CA GLU A 340 39.43 19.38 10.09
C GLU A 340 39.69 19.87 8.66
N LYS A 341 38.88 20.83 8.15
CA LYS A 341 38.96 21.39 6.79
C LYS A 341 38.85 20.31 5.69
N ARG A 342 37.96 19.34 5.89
CA ARG A 342 37.64 18.26 4.93
C ARG A 342 36.17 18.27 4.55
N GLU A 343 35.81 17.57 3.49
CA GLU A 343 34.41 17.36 3.14
C GLU A 343 33.72 16.41 4.14
N PRO A 344 32.49 16.73 4.57
CA PRO A 344 31.73 15.88 5.48
C PRO A 344 31.26 14.59 4.79
N VAL A 345 31.34 13.48 5.49
CA VAL A 345 30.88 12.19 4.99
C VAL A 345 29.53 11.86 5.59
N MET A 346 28.50 12.26 4.88
CA MET A 346 27.11 12.18 5.32
C MET A 346 26.51 10.79 5.14
N ILE A 347 25.69 10.36 6.10
CA ILE A 347 24.83 9.18 5.95
C ILE A 347 23.50 9.63 5.31
N PRO A 348 23.07 9.02 4.20
CA PRO A 348 21.79 9.39 3.59
C PRO A 348 20.61 9.02 4.51
N ARG A 349 19.51 9.77 4.42
CA ARG A 349 18.28 9.40 5.12
C ARG A 349 17.70 8.10 4.53
N PHE A 350 17.39 7.16 5.40
CA PHE A 350 16.81 5.88 5.01
C PHE A 350 15.76 5.40 6.04
N SER A 351 15.02 4.36 5.66
CA SER A 351 14.06 3.67 6.54
C SER A 351 14.54 2.25 6.86
N CYS A 352 13.98 1.64 7.89
CA CYS A 352 14.35 0.27 8.31
C CYS A 352 14.28 -0.78 7.17
N HIS A 353 13.44 -0.54 6.14
CA HIS A 353 13.37 -1.44 4.99
C HIS A 353 14.67 -1.46 4.15
N ILE A 354 15.48 -0.41 4.24
CA ILE A 354 16.78 -0.35 3.56
C ILE A 354 17.77 -1.35 4.16
N PHE A 355 17.69 -1.70 5.44
CA PHE A 355 18.52 -2.78 6.00
C PHE A 355 18.28 -4.11 5.27
N ARG A 356 17.04 -4.46 5.02
CA ARG A 356 16.71 -5.64 4.22
C ARG A 356 17.21 -5.53 2.77
N HIS A 357 17.07 -4.36 2.13
CA HIS A 357 17.67 -4.13 0.80
C HIS A 357 19.18 -4.28 0.83
N THR A 358 19.86 -3.73 1.84
CA THR A 358 21.29 -3.82 2.00
C THR A 358 21.73 -5.27 2.18
N PHE A 359 21.06 -6.03 3.06
CA PHE A 359 21.34 -7.47 3.22
C PHE A 359 21.15 -8.21 1.89
N ALA A 360 20.03 -7.99 1.21
CA ALA A 360 19.73 -8.66 -0.06
C ALA A 360 20.79 -8.33 -1.14
N SER A 361 21.22 -7.07 -1.25
CA SER A 361 22.28 -6.68 -2.17
C SER A 361 23.61 -7.37 -1.86
N ARG A 362 24.02 -7.38 -0.58
CA ARG A 362 25.25 -8.09 -0.15
C ARG A 362 25.16 -9.60 -0.37
N PHE A 363 23.97 -10.16 -0.17
CA PHE A 363 23.76 -11.58 -0.44
C PHE A 363 23.88 -11.88 -1.94
N CYS A 364 23.25 -11.06 -2.79
CA CYS A 364 23.37 -11.20 -4.25
C CYS A 364 24.79 -10.97 -4.78
N GLU A 365 25.62 -10.15 -4.11
CA GLU A 365 27.03 -9.94 -4.46
C GLU A 365 27.89 -11.20 -4.18
N ASN A 366 27.52 -12.02 -3.19
CA ASN A 366 28.30 -13.16 -2.70
C ASN A 366 27.70 -14.51 -3.08
N GLU A 367 26.44 -14.58 -3.47
CA GLU A 367 25.73 -15.82 -3.83
C GLU A 367 25.08 -15.68 -5.21
N THR A 368 25.32 -16.66 -6.06
CA THR A 368 24.79 -16.69 -7.43
C THR A 368 23.54 -17.57 -7.56
N ASN A 369 23.27 -18.42 -6.58
CA ASN A 369 22.08 -19.24 -6.58
C ASN A 369 20.86 -18.44 -6.12
N ILE A 370 20.09 -17.94 -7.10
CA ILE A 370 18.88 -17.12 -6.87
C ILE A 370 17.87 -17.86 -6.00
N LYS A 371 17.81 -19.19 -6.06
CA LYS A 371 16.88 -19.99 -5.27
C LYS A 371 17.20 -19.90 -3.77
N VAL A 372 18.47 -19.97 -3.40
CA VAL A 372 18.94 -19.83 -2.01
C VAL A 372 18.64 -18.42 -1.50
N ILE A 373 18.91 -17.41 -2.33
CA ILE A 373 18.59 -16.01 -1.98
C ILE A 373 17.08 -15.83 -1.76
N GLN A 374 16.25 -16.38 -2.67
CA GLN A 374 14.79 -16.33 -2.57
C GLN A 374 14.29 -16.96 -1.28
N GLU A 375 14.82 -18.12 -0.92
CA GLU A 375 14.44 -18.89 0.27
C GLU A 375 14.78 -18.13 1.56
N VAL A 376 16.02 -17.69 1.72
CA VAL A 376 16.46 -16.92 2.91
C VAL A 376 15.69 -15.61 3.03
N MET A 377 15.46 -14.93 1.91
CA MET A 377 14.68 -13.68 1.90
C MET A 377 13.17 -13.90 2.10
N GLY A 378 12.64 -15.10 1.89
CA GLY A 378 11.21 -15.36 1.94
C GLY A 378 10.43 -14.57 0.90
N HIS A 379 10.93 -14.53 -0.35
CA HIS A 379 10.22 -13.91 -1.47
C HIS A 379 9.31 -14.93 -2.15
N ALA A 380 8.01 -14.66 -2.15
CA ALA A 380 7.03 -15.52 -2.83
C ALA A 380 7.25 -15.51 -4.35
N ASP A 381 7.68 -14.38 -4.92
CA ASP A 381 7.94 -14.22 -6.34
C ASP A 381 9.45 -14.01 -6.60
N VAL A 382 9.99 -14.86 -7.46
CA VAL A 382 11.41 -14.81 -7.87
C VAL A 382 11.76 -13.49 -8.56
N SER A 383 10.80 -12.83 -9.21
CA SER A 383 11.03 -11.55 -9.89
C SER A 383 11.53 -10.46 -8.93
N THR A 384 11.08 -10.51 -7.66
CA THR A 384 11.58 -9.60 -6.61
C THR A 384 13.09 -9.83 -6.34
N THR A 385 13.52 -11.09 -6.26
CA THR A 385 14.94 -11.45 -6.05
C THR A 385 15.78 -11.07 -7.26
N MET A 386 15.27 -11.35 -8.48
CA MET A 386 15.95 -11.03 -9.74
C MET A 386 16.17 -9.51 -9.90
N ASN A 387 15.18 -8.69 -9.53
CA ASN A 387 15.33 -7.23 -9.59
C ASN A 387 16.44 -6.74 -8.66
N ILE A 388 16.53 -7.29 -7.44
CA ILE A 388 17.60 -6.93 -6.50
C ILE A 388 18.95 -7.40 -7.01
N TYR A 389 19.02 -8.62 -7.58
CA TYR A 389 20.21 -9.18 -8.16
C TYR A 389 20.76 -8.33 -9.31
N ALA A 390 19.88 -7.86 -10.20
CA ALA A 390 20.22 -6.97 -11.31
C ALA A 390 20.72 -5.60 -10.82
N GLU A 391 20.16 -5.07 -9.74
CA GLU A 391 20.60 -3.81 -9.13
C GLU A 391 21.96 -3.95 -8.41
N ALA A 392 22.21 -5.09 -7.75
CA ALA A 392 23.45 -5.34 -7.01
C ALA A 392 24.64 -5.58 -7.93
N ASN A 393 24.41 -6.12 -9.11
CA ASN A 393 25.46 -6.55 -10.05
C ASN A 393 25.30 -5.87 -11.44
N PRO A 394 25.43 -4.55 -11.54
CA PRO A 394 25.26 -3.84 -12.82
C PRO A 394 26.30 -4.24 -13.87
N ASP A 395 27.52 -4.67 -13.44
CA ASP A 395 28.63 -5.05 -14.31
C ASP A 395 28.65 -6.55 -14.68
N VAL A 396 27.71 -7.36 -14.14
CA VAL A 396 27.67 -8.81 -14.43
C VAL A 396 27.51 -9.06 -15.91
N THR A 397 26.69 -8.27 -16.61
CA THR A 397 26.51 -8.42 -18.06
C THR A 397 27.85 -8.26 -18.79
N LYS A 398 28.66 -7.27 -18.41
CA LYS A 398 29.96 -7.03 -19.02
C LYS A 398 30.94 -8.17 -18.71
N SER A 399 31.00 -8.58 -17.45
CA SER A 399 31.91 -9.69 -17.03
C SER A 399 31.48 -11.03 -17.62
N VAL A 400 30.21 -11.29 -17.80
CA VAL A 400 29.67 -12.49 -18.46
C VAL A 400 30.03 -12.48 -19.95
N ILE A 401 29.83 -11.33 -20.63
CA ILE A 401 30.22 -11.17 -22.04
C ILE A 401 31.72 -11.36 -22.20
N GLU A 402 32.57 -10.79 -21.32
CA GLU A 402 34.02 -10.99 -21.33
C GLU A 402 34.43 -12.45 -21.09
N LYS A 403 33.74 -13.16 -20.20
CA LYS A 403 33.93 -14.61 -20.00
C LYS A 403 33.48 -15.42 -21.20
N LEU A 404 32.32 -15.11 -21.76
CA LEU A 404 31.82 -15.76 -22.98
C LEU A 404 32.76 -15.54 -24.16
N SER A 405 33.30 -14.33 -24.36
CA SER A 405 34.22 -14.03 -25.43
C SER A 405 35.56 -14.77 -25.30
N LYS A 406 35.93 -15.17 -24.07
CA LYS A 406 37.13 -16.00 -23.82
C LYS A 406 36.90 -17.52 -24.01
N ASN A 407 35.64 -17.96 -23.86
CA ASN A 407 35.29 -19.39 -23.84
C ASN A 407 34.45 -19.83 -25.06
N MET A 408 33.97 -18.90 -25.87
CA MET A 408 33.29 -19.22 -27.13
C MET A 408 34.27 -19.00 -28.30
N ASP A 409 34.66 -20.09 -28.92
CA ASP A 409 35.26 -20.07 -30.23
C ASP A 409 34.17 -19.82 -31.26
N ILE A 410 34.07 -18.58 -31.74
CA ILE A 410 33.01 -18.18 -32.69
C ILE A 410 33.47 -18.46 -34.12
N PHE A 411 34.75 -18.82 -34.37
CA PHE A 411 35.30 -19.09 -35.69
C PHE A 411 36.08 -20.41 -35.69
#